data_08e0c05fef2f11747b29051fa3409b19
#
_entry.id   08e0c05fef2f11747b29051fa3409b19
#
_cell.length_a   1.000
_cell.length_b   1.000
_cell.length_c   1.000
_cell.angle_alpha   90.00
_cell.angle_beta   90.00
_cell.angle_gamma   90.00
#
_symmetry.space_group_name_H-M   'P 1'
#
loop_
_entity.id
_entity.type
_entity.pdbx_description
1 polymer ?
#
loop_
_entity_poly.entity_id
_entity_poly.type
_entity_poly.pdbx_seq_one_letter_code
_entity_poly.pdbx_strand_id
1 'polypeptide(L)'
;MLRRQLWASRLSVTGLAQIDCAGIASLTQFPDAPWATRISTASIFRHDQWLYGYLEAGVDDIAEAFATAFLSEYCTPIATSLGERWAAPLLDVFHDGSPEDSAEWRSAAEISQKSIGSLARLKPETYSRYVFYHYQRQAELPQSFNRRYIIGAHDRTIFSYQELPAITTAPPPPTLLTHNTPHDWQAVMEPHFEPWIATPDEQRFWQVLPCVWKYN
;
A
#
# COMPACT_ATOMS: atom_id res chain seq x y z
N MET A 1 -17.21 -0.97 9.97
CA MET A 1 -16.15 0.06 10.02
C MET A 1 -15.27 -0.15 8.82
N LEU A 2 -14.95 0.89 8.04
CA LEU A 2 -14.09 0.77 6.85
C LEU A 2 -12.63 0.61 7.30
N ARG A 3 -11.89 -0.31 6.67
CA ARG A 3 -10.47 -0.57 6.97
C ARG A 3 -9.64 -0.55 5.70
N ARG A 4 -8.39 -0.17 5.83
CA ARG A 4 -7.39 -0.16 4.78
C ARG A 4 -6.55 -1.43 4.87
N GLN A 5 -6.31 -2.08 3.74
CA GLN A 5 -5.48 -3.28 3.67
C GLN A 5 -4.45 -3.12 2.55
N LEU A 6 -3.19 -3.33 2.92
CA LEU A 6 -2.09 -3.50 1.97
C LEU A 6 -1.70 -4.97 1.93
N TRP A 7 -1.41 -5.47 0.75
CA TRP A 7 -1.07 -6.86 0.56
C TRP A 7 -0.11 -7.05 -0.62
N ALA A 8 0.55 -8.22 -0.68
CA ALA A 8 1.36 -8.66 -1.79
C ALA A 8 0.91 -10.04 -2.27
N SER A 9 0.96 -10.28 -3.58
CA SER A 9 0.76 -11.57 -4.22
C SER A 9 1.92 -11.88 -5.14
N ARG A 10 2.25 -13.15 -5.32
CA ARG A 10 3.33 -13.58 -6.20
C ARG A 10 2.77 -14.22 -7.45
N LEU A 11 3.12 -13.69 -8.62
CA LEU A 11 2.75 -14.25 -9.89
C LEU A 11 3.43 -15.61 -10.11
N SER A 12 2.67 -16.57 -10.62
CA SER A 12 3.21 -17.81 -11.18
C SER A 12 3.93 -17.52 -12.50
N VAL A 13 4.74 -18.47 -12.98
CA VAL A 13 5.38 -18.35 -14.31
C VAL A 13 4.33 -18.19 -15.41
N THR A 14 3.24 -18.95 -15.34
CA THR A 14 2.12 -18.86 -16.28
C THR A 14 1.39 -17.52 -16.16
N GLY A 15 1.10 -17.09 -14.93
CA GLY A 15 0.44 -15.80 -14.66
C GLY A 15 1.25 -14.61 -15.15
N LEU A 16 2.58 -14.66 -14.99
CA LEU A 16 3.48 -13.63 -15.50
C LEU A 16 3.34 -13.48 -17.03
N ALA A 17 3.40 -14.59 -17.77
CA ALA A 17 3.26 -14.59 -19.22
C ALA A 17 1.85 -14.10 -19.67
N GLN A 18 0.79 -14.47 -18.95
CA GLN A 18 -0.57 -14.04 -19.25
C GLN A 18 -0.74 -12.53 -19.05
N ILE A 19 -0.22 -11.99 -17.96
CA ILE A 19 -0.30 -10.55 -17.66
C ILE A 19 0.54 -9.74 -18.65
N ASP A 20 1.69 -10.24 -19.10
CA ASP A 20 2.52 -9.59 -20.10
C ASP A 20 1.83 -9.52 -21.47
N CYS A 21 1.06 -10.55 -21.83
CA CYS A 21 0.38 -10.63 -23.13
C CYS A 21 -0.95 -9.89 -23.20
N ALA A 22 -1.73 -9.91 -22.13
CA ALA A 22 -3.13 -9.45 -22.14
C ALA A 22 -3.40 -8.27 -21.19
N GLY A 23 -2.41 -7.90 -20.38
CA GLY A 23 -2.65 -7.05 -19.22
C GLY A 23 -3.58 -7.75 -18.21
N ILE A 24 -3.85 -7.10 -17.08
CA ILE A 24 -4.89 -7.57 -16.16
C ILE A 24 -6.29 -7.18 -16.68
N ALA A 25 -6.42 -6.84 -17.95
CA ALA A 25 -7.71 -6.50 -18.57
C ALA A 25 -8.75 -7.65 -18.50
N SER A 26 -8.30 -8.90 -18.31
CA SER A 26 -9.20 -10.03 -17.99
C SER A 26 -9.87 -9.89 -16.60
N LEU A 27 -9.37 -9.01 -15.74
CA LEU A 27 -10.00 -8.64 -14.47
C LEU A 27 -11.12 -7.59 -14.66
N THR A 28 -11.71 -7.47 -15.85
CA THR A 28 -12.74 -6.47 -16.16
C THR A 28 -14.08 -6.73 -15.48
N GLN A 29 -14.28 -7.92 -14.95
CA GLN A 29 -15.49 -8.24 -14.19
C GLN A 29 -15.15 -8.41 -12.71
N PHE A 30 -15.58 -7.43 -11.92
CA PHE A 30 -15.58 -7.58 -10.47
C PHE A 30 -16.47 -8.79 -10.11
N PRO A 31 -16.04 -9.73 -9.25
CA PRO A 31 -16.81 -10.94 -9.01
C PRO A 31 -18.17 -10.60 -8.44
N ASP A 32 -19.17 -11.33 -8.89
CA ASP A 32 -20.48 -11.37 -8.27
C ASP A 32 -20.38 -12.19 -6.97
N ALA A 33 -19.74 -11.61 -5.97
CA ALA A 33 -19.51 -12.23 -4.67
C ALA A 33 -20.06 -11.34 -3.55
N PRO A 34 -20.63 -11.90 -2.50
CA PRO A 34 -21.24 -11.13 -1.40
C PRO A 34 -20.27 -10.17 -0.71
N TRP A 35 -18.98 -10.45 -0.73
CA TRP A 35 -17.94 -9.58 -0.16
C TRP A 35 -17.55 -8.42 -1.09
N ALA A 36 -17.77 -8.57 -2.40
CA ALA A 36 -17.39 -7.56 -3.39
C ALA A 36 -18.10 -6.22 -3.13
N THR A 37 -19.36 -6.25 -2.71
CA THR A 37 -20.14 -5.05 -2.35
C THR A 37 -19.61 -4.31 -1.12
N ARG A 38 -18.67 -4.92 -0.38
CA ARG A 38 -18.06 -4.35 0.81
C ARG A 38 -16.75 -3.64 0.53
N ILE A 39 -16.25 -3.70 -0.71
CA ILE A 39 -15.05 -2.99 -1.15
C ILE A 39 -15.46 -1.61 -1.65
N SER A 40 -14.89 -0.57 -1.03
CA SER A 40 -15.12 0.81 -1.44
C SER A 40 -14.18 1.24 -2.55
N THR A 41 -12.95 0.76 -2.54
CA THR A 41 -11.95 0.99 -3.58
C THR A 41 -10.86 -0.08 -3.51
N ALA A 42 -10.24 -0.37 -4.64
CA ALA A 42 -9.07 -1.23 -4.71
C ALA A 42 -8.15 -0.81 -5.86
N SER A 43 -6.86 -1.04 -5.70
CA SER A 43 -5.85 -0.80 -6.74
C SER A 43 -4.77 -1.86 -6.67
N ILE A 44 -4.31 -2.33 -7.84
CA ILE A 44 -3.22 -3.30 -7.97
C ILE A 44 -2.10 -2.68 -8.78
N PHE A 45 -0.90 -2.81 -8.26
CA PHE A 45 0.35 -2.33 -8.86
C PHE A 45 1.28 -3.51 -9.08
N ARG A 46 2.15 -3.42 -10.09
CA ARG A 46 3.06 -4.50 -10.45
C ARG A 46 4.52 -4.08 -10.35
N HIS A 47 5.33 -5.00 -9.80
CA HIS A 47 6.79 -4.95 -9.88
C HIS A 47 7.32 -6.36 -10.14
N ASP A 48 7.90 -6.57 -11.31
CA ASP A 48 8.39 -7.88 -11.75
C ASP A 48 7.34 -9.00 -11.59
N GLN A 49 7.63 -10.00 -10.76
CA GLN A 49 6.74 -11.11 -10.44
C GLN A 49 5.81 -10.84 -9.25
N TRP A 50 5.76 -9.61 -8.73
CA TRP A 50 4.96 -9.26 -7.59
C TRP A 50 3.82 -8.31 -7.96
N LEU A 51 2.68 -8.55 -7.34
CA LEU A 51 1.56 -7.62 -7.30
C LEU A 51 1.47 -7.05 -5.89
N TYR A 52 1.31 -5.75 -5.81
CA TYR A 52 1.07 -5.03 -4.57
C TYR A 52 -0.30 -4.41 -4.63
N GLY A 53 -1.12 -4.66 -3.61
CA GLY A 53 -2.49 -4.18 -3.60
C GLY A 53 -2.80 -3.26 -2.43
N TYR A 54 -3.71 -2.37 -2.71
CA TYR A 54 -4.42 -1.57 -1.73
C TYR A 54 -5.91 -1.80 -1.89
N LEU A 55 -6.61 -1.95 -0.78
CA LEU A 55 -8.07 -1.93 -0.78
C LEU A 55 -8.63 -1.34 0.52
N GLU A 56 -9.86 -0.84 0.42
CA GLU A 56 -10.68 -0.42 1.55
C GLU A 56 -11.94 -1.24 1.60
N ALA A 57 -12.21 -1.85 2.74
CA ALA A 57 -13.38 -2.69 2.92
C ALA A 57 -13.97 -2.59 4.33
N GLY A 58 -15.25 -2.90 4.44
CA GLY A 58 -15.99 -2.90 5.71
C GLY A 58 -15.75 -4.11 6.60
N VAL A 59 -14.86 -5.04 6.23
CA VAL A 59 -14.56 -6.27 6.98
C VAL A 59 -13.07 -6.59 6.90
N ASP A 60 -12.61 -7.40 7.85
CA ASP A 60 -11.24 -7.89 7.88
C ASP A 60 -11.01 -8.98 6.82
N ASP A 61 -9.77 -9.10 6.38
CA ASP A 61 -9.27 -10.17 5.51
C ASP A 61 -9.94 -10.28 4.12
N ILE A 62 -10.55 -9.21 3.66
CA ILE A 62 -11.12 -9.14 2.30
C ILE A 62 -10.02 -9.29 1.24
N ALA A 63 -8.78 -8.86 1.53
CA ALA A 63 -7.67 -8.99 0.59
C ALA A 63 -7.43 -10.45 0.19
N GLU A 64 -7.51 -11.39 1.13
CA GLU A 64 -7.37 -12.82 0.83
C GLU A 64 -8.55 -13.36 0.01
N ALA A 65 -9.78 -13.02 0.37
CA ALA A 65 -10.96 -13.42 -0.40
C ALA A 65 -10.92 -12.86 -1.82
N PHE A 66 -10.51 -11.59 -1.96
CA PHE A 66 -10.30 -10.94 -3.24
C PHE A 66 -9.21 -11.64 -4.06
N ALA A 67 -8.03 -11.88 -3.48
CA ALA A 67 -6.92 -12.53 -4.18
C ALA A 67 -7.25 -13.98 -4.56
N THR A 68 -7.94 -14.73 -3.71
CA THR A 68 -8.40 -16.09 -4.00
C THR A 68 -9.35 -16.10 -5.22
N ALA A 69 -10.29 -15.18 -5.26
CA ALA A 69 -11.27 -15.14 -6.33
C ALA A 69 -10.72 -14.60 -7.66
N PHE A 70 -9.80 -13.62 -7.58
CA PHE A 70 -9.31 -12.89 -8.76
C PHE A 70 -7.94 -13.29 -9.25
N LEU A 71 -7.05 -13.65 -8.34
CA LEU A 71 -5.64 -13.79 -8.62
C LEU A 71 -5.14 -15.23 -8.55
N SER A 72 -5.97 -16.18 -8.08
CA SER A 72 -5.53 -17.56 -7.91
C SER A 72 -5.11 -18.25 -9.23
N GLU A 73 -5.67 -17.84 -10.36
CA GLU A 73 -5.24 -18.36 -11.68
C GLU A 73 -3.87 -17.82 -12.10
N TYR A 74 -3.49 -16.65 -11.61
CA TYR A 74 -2.25 -15.95 -12.01
C TYR A 74 -1.14 -16.07 -10.99
N CYS A 75 -1.47 -16.37 -9.74
CA CYS A 75 -0.55 -16.32 -8.62
C CYS A 75 -0.21 -17.70 -8.07
N THR A 76 0.79 -17.74 -7.19
CA THR A 76 1.10 -18.87 -6.33
C THR A 76 0.90 -18.42 -4.87
N PRO A 77 0.40 -19.31 -3.99
CA PRO A 77 0.31 -18.99 -2.57
C PRO A 77 1.68 -18.63 -1.97
N ILE A 78 1.66 -17.74 -1.00
CA ILE A 78 2.83 -17.29 -0.25
C ILE A 78 2.74 -17.87 1.15
N ALA A 79 3.80 -18.51 1.63
CA ALA A 79 3.89 -18.95 3.03
C ALA A 79 4.02 -17.72 3.94
N THR A 80 3.10 -17.61 4.90
CA THR A 80 3.07 -16.55 5.91
C THR A 80 2.94 -17.15 7.29
N SER A 81 3.08 -16.34 8.34
CA SER A 81 2.77 -16.76 9.71
C SER A 81 1.29 -17.13 9.93
N LEU A 82 0.42 -16.76 9.00
CA LEU A 82 -1.01 -17.09 9.00
C LEU A 82 -1.33 -18.32 8.12
N GLY A 83 -0.32 -19.05 7.65
CA GLY A 83 -0.44 -20.13 6.69
C GLY A 83 -0.17 -19.68 5.25
N GLU A 84 -0.51 -20.54 4.28
CA GLU A 84 -0.41 -20.20 2.86
C GLU A 84 -1.54 -19.25 2.47
N ARG A 85 -1.20 -18.16 1.77
CA ARG A 85 -2.14 -17.11 1.38
C ARG A 85 -1.90 -16.64 -0.04
N TRP A 86 -2.98 -16.31 -0.73
CA TRP A 86 -2.93 -15.65 -2.05
C TRP A 86 -2.60 -14.16 -1.92
N ALA A 87 -2.97 -13.53 -0.80
CA ALA A 87 -2.62 -12.17 -0.44
C ALA A 87 -1.89 -12.16 0.91
N ALA A 88 -0.56 -12.06 0.89
CA ALA A 88 0.21 -11.86 2.11
C ALA A 88 -0.02 -10.43 2.62
N PRO A 89 -0.54 -10.25 3.85
CA PRO A 89 -0.77 -8.92 4.39
C PRO A 89 0.56 -8.20 4.64
N LEU A 90 0.59 -6.90 4.31
CA LEU A 90 1.69 -6.04 4.69
C LEU A 90 1.42 -5.46 6.08
N LEU A 91 2.45 -5.46 6.92
CA LEU A 91 2.40 -4.83 8.24
C LEU A 91 2.35 -3.31 8.08
N ASP A 92 1.35 -2.66 8.68
CA ASP A 92 1.24 -1.20 8.69
C ASP A 92 2.44 -0.58 9.43
N VAL A 93 3.20 0.22 8.71
CA VAL A 93 4.38 0.96 9.22
C VAL A 93 4.03 2.42 9.47
N PHE A 94 3.18 2.96 8.62
CA PHE A 94 2.75 4.35 8.68
C PHE A 94 1.44 4.54 7.93
N HIS A 95 0.54 5.32 8.50
CA HIS A 95 -0.60 5.89 7.79
C HIS A 95 -0.86 7.32 8.27
N ASP A 96 -1.08 8.22 7.34
CA ASP A 96 -1.29 9.65 7.70
C ASP A 96 -2.74 9.94 8.11
N GLY A 97 -3.69 9.07 7.80
CA GLY A 97 -5.08 9.13 8.25
C GLY A 97 -5.72 7.76 8.28
N SER A 98 -6.84 7.63 9.01
CA SER A 98 -7.62 6.41 9.09
C SER A 98 -9.06 6.63 8.65
N PRO A 99 -9.72 5.68 7.97
CA PRO A 99 -11.15 5.73 7.70
C PRO A 99 -12.00 5.88 8.97
N GLU A 100 -11.46 5.47 10.11
CA GLU A 100 -12.13 5.55 11.41
C GLU A 100 -12.21 6.98 11.94
N ASP A 101 -11.31 7.85 11.49
CA ASP A 101 -11.20 9.22 11.96
C ASP A 101 -12.24 10.15 11.33
N SER A 102 -12.92 9.73 10.27
CA SER A 102 -13.85 10.61 9.54
C SER A 102 -14.99 9.86 8.88
N ALA A 103 -16.22 10.28 9.18
CA ALA A 103 -17.41 9.83 8.46
C ALA A 103 -17.39 10.25 6.96
N GLU A 104 -16.55 11.22 6.61
CA GLU A 104 -16.42 11.78 5.26
C GLU A 104 -15.19 11.25 4.52
N TRP A 105 -14.66 10.09 4.94
CA TRP A 105 -13.44 9.53 4.37
C TRP A 105 -13.44 9.45 2.83
N ARG A 106 -14.59 9.17 2.23
CA ARG A 106 -14.83 9.09 0.78
C ARG A 106 -15.94 10.06 0.35
N SER A 107 -15.86 11.32 0.79
CA SER A 107 -16.85 12.31 0.34
C SER A 107 -16.76 12.56 -1.16
N ALA A 108 -17.89 12.86 -1.79
CA ALA A 108 -17.95 13.16 -3.22
C ALA A 108 -17.12 14.41 -3.62
N ALA A 109 -16.80 15.28 -2.65
CA ALA A 109 -15.95 16.45 -2.87
C ALA A 109 -14.44 16.08 -2.98
N GLU A 110 -14.05 14.89 -2.54
CA GLU A 110 -12.66 14.43 -2.50
C GLU A 110 -12.38 13.37 -3.58
N ILE A 111 -12.61 13.72 -4.83
CA ILE A 111 -12.42 12.80 -5.95
C ILE A 111 -10.93 12.56 -6.17
N SER A 112 -10.50 11.32 -5.98
CA SER A 112 -9.15 10.88 -6.35
C SER A 112 -8.99 10.89 -7.87
N GLN A 113 -8.01 11.65 -8.35
CA GLN A 113 -7.67 11.69 -9.78
C GLN A 113 -6.64 10.62 -10.13
N LYS A 114 -5.72 10.30 -9.21
CA LYS A 114 -4.62 9.40 -9.44
C LYS A 114 -4.28 8.59 -8.20
N SER A 115 -4.21 7.27 -8.35
CA SER A 115 -3.63 6.36 -7.36
C SER A 115 -2.17 6.11 -7.70
N ILE A 116 -1.29 6.21 -6.72
CA ILE A 116 0.14 5.97 -6.87
C ILE A 116 0.55 4.88 -5.89
N GLY A 117 1.15 3.82 -6.42
CA GLY A 117 1.86 2.81 -5.64
C GLY A 117 3.36 2.99 -5.85
N SER A 118 4.14 2.91 -4.79
CA SER A 118 5.60 2.97 -4.86
C SER A 118 6.25 1.93 -3.97
N LEU A 119 7.41 1.45 -4.41
CA LEU A 119 8.13 0.37 -3.76
C LEU A 119 9.55 0.81 -3.39
N ALA A 120 9.98 0.49 -2.18
CA ALA A 120 11.36 0.67 -1.76
C ALA A 120 11.86 -0.56 -1.00
N ARG A 121 13.19 -0.68 -0.87
CA ARG A 121 13.84 -1.74 -0.10
C ARG A 121 14.58 -1.13 1.08
N LEU A 122 14.38 -1.70 2.26
CA LEU A 122 15.09 -1.31 3.46
C LEU A 122 16.34 -2.18 3.66
N LYS A 123 17.39 -1.56 4.16
CA LYS A 123 18.53 -2.27 4.71
C LYS A 123 18.09 -2.99 5.99
N PRO A 124 18.35 -4.30 6.15
CA PRO A 124 17.87 -5.07 7.31
C PRO A 124 18.25 -4.45 8.66
N GLU A 125 19.48 -3.95 8.77
CA GLU A 125 20.04 -3.36 9.99
C GLU A 125 19.40 -2.01 10.39
N THR A 126 18.66 -1.38 9.49
CA THR A 126 18.01 -0.09 9.74
C THR A 126 16.48 -0.20 9.89
N TYR A 127 15.91 -1.40 9.68
CA TYR A 127 14.47 -1.61 9.63
C TYR A 127 13.73 -1.08 10.87
N SER A 128 14.17 -1.46 12.06
CA SER A 128 13.51 -1.04 13.31
C SER A 128 13.57 0.47 13.52
N ARG A 129 14.68 1.11 13.08
CA ARG A 129 14.84 2.56 13.14
C ARG A 129 13.88 3.25 12.19
N TYR A 130 13.72 2.72 10.98
CA TYR A 130 12.77 3.22 9.99
C TYR A 130 11.34 3.21 10.53
N VAL A 131 10.91 2.08 11.10
CA VAL A 131 9.60 1.93 11.73
C VAL A 131 9.41 2.92 12.88
N PHE A 132 10.44 3.07 13.74
CA PHE A 132 10.39 4.01 14.86
C PHE A 132 10.19 5.46 14.40
N TYR A 133 10.93 5.94 13.41
CA TYR A 133 10.78 7.30 12.89
C TYR A 133 9.38 7.54 12.30
N HIS A 134 8.82 6.56 11.63
CA HIS A 134 7.48 6.68 11.07
C HIS A 134 6.41 6.71 12.17
N TYR A 135 6.53 5.85 13.18
CA TYR A 135 5.68 5.92 14.37
C TYR A 135 5.75 7.30 15.05
N GLN A 136 6.96 7.80 15.27
CA GLN A 136 7.16 9.11 15.87
C GLN A 136 6.50 10.23 15.06
N ARG A 137 6.73 10.23 13.75
CA ARG A 137 6.11 11.21 12.86
C ARG A 137 4.59 11.15 12.91
N GLN A 138 4.02 9.95 12.85
CA GLN A 138 2.57 9.74 12.92
C GLN A 138 1.98 10.25 14.24
N ALA A 139 2.69 10.06 15.34
CA ALA A 139 2.26 10.46 16.67
C ALA A 139 2.44 11.97 16.95
N GLU A 140 3.50 12.60 16.42
CA GLU A 140 3.81 14.02 16.62
C GLU A 140 3.12 14.93 15.58
N LEU A 141 2.97 14.48 14.35
CA LEU A 141 2.46 15.25 13.21
C LEU A 141 1.36 14.48 12.45
N PRO A 142 0.24 14.10 13.11
CA PRO A 142 -0.81 13.33 12.46
C PRO A 142 -1.46 14.13 11.33
N GLN A 143 -1.84 13.45 10.25
CA GLN A 143 -2.56 14.03 9.08
C GLN A 143 -1.87 15.24 8.43
N SER A 144 -0.54 15.29 8.53
CA SER A 144 0.26 16.43 8.08
C SER A 144 0.71 16.35 6.62
N PHE A 145 0.50 15.22 5.96
CA PHE A 145 1.04 14.95 4.64
C PHE A 145 -0.07 14.66 3.60
N ASN A 146 -0.75 13.54 3.73
CA ASN A 146 -1.85 13.12 2.86
C ASN A 146 -2.66 12.05 3.57
N ARG A 147 -3.85 12.36 4.01
CA ARG A 147 -4.65 11.43 4.82
C ARG A 147 -4.87 10.05 4.17
N ARG A 148 -4.72 9.96 2.84
CA ARG A 148 -4.81 8.69 2.10
C ARG A 148 -3.46 8.03 1.85
N TYR A 149 -2.40 8.52 2.46
CA TYR A 149 -1.10 7.89 2.40
C TYR A 149 -0.98 6.77 3.44
N ILE A 150 -0.41 5.64 3.00
CA ILE A 150 -0.13 4.48 3.86
C ILE A 150 1.11 3.75 3.37
N ILE A 151 1.92 3.22 4.28
CA ILE A 151 3.09 2.38 4.01
C ILE A 151 2.89 1.06 4.73
N GLY A 152 3.05 -0.05 4.00
CA GLY A 152 3.09 -1.39 4.57
C GLY A 152 4.38 -2.11 4.24
N ALA A 153 4.81 -3.00 5.11
CA ALA A 153 6.04 -3.77 4.98
C ALA A 153 5.78 -5.27 4.82
N HIS A 154 6.56 -5.88 3.93
CA HIS A 154 6.67 -7.33 3.77
C HIS A 154 8.16 -7.67 3.59
N ASP A 155 8.73 -8.40 4.52
CA ASP A 155 10.17 -8.59 4.64
C ASP A 155 10.92 -7.24 4.67
N ARG A 156 11.90 -7.05 3.77
CA ARG A 156 12.63 -5.78 3.61
C ARG A 156 11.99 -4.82 2.63
N THR A 157 10.91 -5.24 1.99
CA THR A 157 10.22 -4.43 1.00
C THR A 157 9.12 -3.64 1.67
N ILE A 158 9.06 -2.35 1.37
CA ILE A 158 7.98 -1.49 1.78
C ILE A 158 7.24 -0.99 0.55
N PHE A 159 5.92 -1.09 0.62
CA PHE A 159 5.01 -0.59 -0.41
C PHE A 159 4.21 0.57 0.16
N SER A 160 4.20 1.69 -0.54
CA SER A 160 3.36 2.83 -0.21
C SER A 160 2.23 2.99 -1.22
N TYR A 161 1.09 3.42 -0.72
CA TYR A 161 -0.06 3.84 -1.52
C TYR A 161 -0.47 5.25 -1.15
N GLN A 162 -0.84 6.04 -2.14
CA GLN A 162 -1.45 7.34 -1.95
C GLN A 162 -2.41 7.69 -3.09
N GLU A 163 -3.28 8.63 -2.81
CA GLU A 163 -4.15 9.24 -3.81
C GLU A 163 -3.82 10.72 -3.97
N LEU A 164 -3.88 11.20 -5.21
CA LEU A 164 -3.67 12.60 -5.53
C LEU A 164 -4.94 13.23 -6.14
N PRO A 165 -5.20 14.52 -5.92
CA PRO A 165 -4.37 15.43 -5.11
C PRO A 165 -4.33 14.99 -3.65
N ALA A 166 -3.23 15.35 -2.95
CA ALA A 166 -3.10 15.08 -1.52
C ALA A 166 -4.21 15.80 -0.74
N ILE A 167 -4.81 15.10 0.21
CA ILE A 167 -5.85 15.64 1.08
C ILE A 167 -5.25 15.83 2.46
N THR A 168 -5.18 17.09 2.88
CA THR A 168 -4.81 17.48 4.24
C THR A 168 -6.06 18.02 4.93
N THR A 169 -6.34 17.52 6.12
CA THR A 169 -7.42 18.04 6.98
C THR A 169 -6.81 18.78 8.17
N ALA A 170 -7.62 19.48 8.93
CA ALA A 170 -7.15 20.00 10.21
C ALA A 170 -6.62 18.83 11.06
N PRO A 171 -5.34 18.83 11.43
CA PRO A 171 -4.74 17.70 12.13
C PRO A 171 -5.40 17.51 13.50
N PRO A 172 -5.65 16.28 13.92
CA PRO A 172 -6.02 16.01 15.31
C PRO A 172 -4.84 16.38 16.24
N PRO A 173 -5.11 16.56 17.51
CA PRO A 173 -4.03 16.79 18.48
C PRO A 173 -2.98 15.67 18.40
N PRO A 174 -1.67 16.00 18.48
CA PRO A 174 -0.63 14.99 18.53
C PRO A 174 -0.77 14.12 19.79
N THR A 175 -0.48 12.85 19.66
CA THR A 175 -0.46 11.90 20.78
C THR A 175 0.91 11.85 21.47
N LEU A 176 1.94 12.40 20.83
CA LEU A 176 3.30 12.51 21.33
C LEU A 176 3.77 13.97 21.19
N LEU A 177 4.31 14.55 22.26
CA LEU A 177 4.74 15.94 22.34
C LEU A 177 6.27 16.08 22.49
N THR A 178 7.04 15.13 21.97
CA THR A 178 8.49 15.15 22.12
C THR A 178 9.20 16.06 21.12
N HIS A 179 8.55 16.39 20.00
CA HIS A 179 9.08 17.27 18.95
C HIS A 179 10.43 16.78 18.38
N ASN A 180 10.60 15.45 18.28
CA ASN A 180 11.83 14.81 17.82
C ASN A 180 11.74 14.37 16.35
N THR A 181 10.61 14.59 15.68
CA THR A 181 10.51 14.34 14.24
C THR A 181 11.54 15.19 13.50
N PRO A 182 12.42 14.56 12.70
CA PRO A 182 13.47 15.31 12.00
C PRO A 182 12.92 16.37 11.05
N HIS A 183 13.51 17.57 11.06
CA HIS A 183 13.15 18.63 10.11
C HIS A 183 13.51 18.23 8.67
N ASP A 184 14.70 17.66 8.46
CA ASP A 184 15.10 17.11 7.18
C ASP A 184 14.78 15.62 7.14
N TRP A 185 13.51 15.35 6.91
CA TRP A 185 12.99 13.98 6.85
C TRP A 185 13.67 13.14 5.78
N GLN A 186 13.93 13.73 4.61
CA GLN A 186 14.53 13.01 3.50
C GLN A 186 15.97 12.59 3.81
N ALA A 187 16.79 13.49 4.31
CA ALA A 187 18.18 13.20 4.66
C ALA A 187 18.29 12.13 5.75
N VAL A 188 17.34 12.09 6.69
CA VAL A 188 17.32 11.08 7.76
C VAL A 188 16.82 9.73 7.24
N MET A 189 15.86 9.72 6.29
CA MET A 189 15.30 8.48 5.74
C MET A 189 16.19 7.82 4.69
N GLU A 190 16.88 8.60 3.87
CA GLU A 190 17.70 8.09 2.77
C GLU A 190 18.69 6.99 3.17
N PRO A 191 19.44 7.07 4.28
CA PRO A 191 20.37 6.01 4.70
C PRO A 191 19.72 4.65 5.00
N HIS A 192 18.41 4.61 5.18
CA HIS A 192 17.68 3.37 5.48
C HIS A 192 17.43 2.49 4.24
N PHE A 193 17.50 3.09 3.05
CA PHE A 193 17.15 2.40 1.82
C PHE A 193 18.33 1.73 1.13
N GLU A 194 18.06 0.59 0.50
CA GLU A 194 18.90 0.04 -0.55
C GLU A 194 18.54 0.70 -1.89
N PRO A 195 19.51 1.28 -2.61
CA PRO A 195 19.21 1.85 -3.92
C PRO A 195 18.85 0.75 -4.93
N TRP A 196 17.93 1.07 -5.83
CA TRP A 196 17.68 0.25 -6.99
C TRP A 196 18.82 0.41 -8.01
N ILE A 197 19.19 -0.69 -8.66
CA ILE A 197 20.24 -0.69 -9.70
C ILE A 197 19.61 -0.27 -11.04
N ALA A 198 20.31 0.57 -11.79
CA ALA A 198 19.91 1.02 -13.14
C ALA A 198 18.56 1.73 -13.22
N THR A 199 18.20 2.49 -12.19
CA THR A 199 17.03 3.36 -12.18
C THR A 199 17.44 4.84 -12.29
N PRO A 200 16.56 5.72 -12.79
CA PRO A 200 16.77 7.16 -12.70
C PRO A 200 16.98 7.63 -11.25
N ASP A 201 17.75 8.71 -11.06
CA ASP A 201 18.08 9.20 -9.71
C ASP A 201 16.83 9.53 -8.87
N GLU A 202 15.78 10.06 -9.48
CA GLU A 202 14.51 10.36 -8.84
C GLU A 202 13.77 9.10 -8.35
N GLN A 203 14.09 7.93 -8.89
CA GLN A 203 13.55 6.63 -8.49
C GLN A 203 14.59 5.73 -7.81
N ARG A 204 15.72 6.30 -7.41
CA ARG A 204 16.83 5.56 -6.82
C ARG A 204 16.42 4.72 -5.61
N PHE A 205 15.53 5.22 -4.78
CA PHE A 205 15.05 4.52 -3.57
C PHE A 205 13.59 4.09 -3.68
N TRP A 206 12.74 4.95 -4.23
CA TRP A 206 11.32 4.68 -4.42
C TRP A 206 10.98 4.55 -5.90
N GLN A 207 10.63 3.36 -6.33
CA GLN A 207 10.13 3.11 -7.67
C GLN A 207 8.62 3.30 -7.71
N VAL A 208 8.15 4.18 -8.58
CA VAL A 208 6.73 4.30 -8.90
C VAL A 208 6.32 3.11 -9.76
N LEU A 209 5.31 2.38 -9.30
CA LEU A 209 4.83 1.17 -9.94
C LEU A 209 3.71 1.46 -10.95
N PRO A 210 3.64 0.73 -12.06
CA PRO A 210 2.48 0.76 -12.94
C PRO A 210 1.25 0.23 -12.19
N CYS A 211 0.17 1.01 -12.21
CA CYS A 211 -1.14 0.56 -11.77
C CYS A 211 -1.73 -0.32 -12.88
N VAL A 212 -1.92 -1.59 -12.59
CA VAL A 212 -2.37 -2.59 -13.57
C VAL A 212 -3.87 -2.89 -13.48
N TRP A 213 -4.49 -2.50 -12.38
CA TRP A 213 -5.93 -2.59 -12.20
C TRP A 213 -6.43 -1.63 -11.11
N LYS A 214 -7.64 -1.10 -11.28
CA LYS A 214 -8.28 -0.20 -10.32
C LYS A 214 -9.80 -0.39 -10.31
N TYR A 215 -10.38 -0.34 -9.10
CA TYR A 215 -11.80 -0.28 -8.81
C TYR A 215 -12.09 0.95 -7.93
N ASN A 216 -13.08 1.74 -8.31
CA ASN A 216 -13.56 2.93 -7.58
C ASN A 216 -15.07 2.83 -7.37
#